data_976a66dbff76da73061de8924e9398ad
#
_entry.id   976a66dbff76da73061de8924e9398ad
#
_cell.length_a   1.000
_cell.length_b   1.000
_cell.length_c   1.000
_cell.angle_alpha   90.00
_cell.angle_beta   90.00
_cell.angle_gamma   90.00
#
_symmetry.space_group_name_H-M   'P 1'
#
loop_
_entity.id
_entity.type
_entity.pdbx_description
1 polymer ?
#
loop_
_entity_poly.entity_id
_entity_poly.type
_entity_poly.pdbx_seq_one_letter_code
_entity_poly.pdbx_strand_id
1 'polypeptide(L)'
;MFNSLQDRLQNTFSALRGKGRLTEDDINSAMREIRMALLEADVNYKVVKEFVGRCKEQCMTADVLESLSPAQNVVRIVLDELAALLGSTESKLTLAQNRIPNVIMLVGLQGSGKTTAAAKLAYLLKSQGKNPLLAACDVHRPAAADQLETLGSEIGVPVYRGDGKDAVAIASEAIQEAVDHLNDLVIVDTAGRLQIDEEMMEEAVAIKRAVKPDQILMVVDAMTGQDIVNVVSTFAERVDFDGVIMSKLDGDARGGGALSVREVTGKPIKFVSMGEKPDSLEVFHPDRMAKRILGMGDVISIVEQAQKAADEQQVEDAERMLREGFTMDDLLNQMNQIRKMGGLAKLIGALPGGDRMMAQQGGVDDSSMGKIEAIIHSMTKEERARPKIINGQRRRRISMGSGRSVQEVNQLIRQWGEMNKMMGKMKAMTQGGNAKKGRRAMESMMKNMGFGGGQMPRF
;
A
#
# COMPACT_ATOMS: atom_id res chain seq x y z
N MET A 1 2.26 7.06 -8.28
CA MET A 1 2.50 7.75 -6.99
C MET A 1 3.98 8.12 -6.92
N PHE A 2 4.32 9.37 -6.72
CA PHE A 2 5.70 9.90 -6.59
C PHE A 2 6.65 9.64 -7.77
N ASN A 3 6.20 9.21 -8.95
CA ASN A 3 7.09 8.73 -10.02
C ASN A 3 8.12 9.79 -10.45
N SER A 4 7.70 11.05 -10.65
CA SER A 4 8.63 12.13 -11.04
C SER A 4 9.65 12.45 -9.95
N LEU A 5 9.23 12.48 -8.68
CA LEU A 5 10.09 12.68 -7.53
C LEU A 5 11.09 11.51 -7.39
N GLN A 6 10.57 10.28 -7.48
CA GLN A 6 11.35 9.05 -7.42
C GLN A 6 12.42 8.99 -8.50
N ASP A 7 12.06 9.25 -9.77
CA ASP A 7 12.99 9.22 -10.89
C ASP A 7 14.14 10.23 -10.72
N ARG A 8 13.82 11.46 -10.27
CA ARG A 8 14.83 12.49 -10.01
C ARG A 8 15.75 12.12 -8.87
N LEU A 9 15.22 11.63 -7.75
CA LEU A 9 16.03 11.19 -6.62
C LEU A 9 16.93 10.01 -7.01
N GLN A 10 16.40 9.02 -7.74
CA GLN A 10 17.20 7.91 -8.24
C GLN A 10 18.32 8.34 -9.20
N ASN A 11 18.05 9.30 -10.09
CA ASN A 11 19.07 9.84 -10.99
C ASN A 11 20.19 10.54 -10.20
N THR A 12 19.82 11.35 -9.20
CA THR A 12 20.78 12.02 -8.30
C THR A 12 21.64 10.99 -7.56
N PHE A 13 21.05 9.96 -6.97
CA PHE A 13 21.78 8.91 -6.28
C PHE A 13 22.63 8.04 -7.20
N SER A 14 22.18 7.80 -8.42
CA SER A 14 22.94 7.05 -9.43
C SER A 14 24.21 7.81 -9.84
N ALA A 15 24.13 9.13 -9.96
CA ALA A 15 25.28 9.99 -10.25
C ALA A 15 26.33 9.97 -9.10
N LEU A 16 25.90 9.85 -7.83
CA LEU A 16 26.79 9.70 -6.69
C LEU A 16 27.44 8.31 -6.63
N ARG A 17 26.70 7.24 -6.95
CA ARG A 17 27.22 5.86 -6.89
C ARG A 17 28.41 5.60 -7.82
N GLY A 18 28.54 6.37 -8.91
CA GLY A 18 29.66 6.27 -9.84
C GLY A 18 30.98 6.85 -9.31
N LYS A 19 30.96 7.54 -8.16
CA LYS A 19 32.11 8.22 -7.56
C LYS A 19 32.63 7.45 -6.36
N GLY A 20 33.88 7.01 -6.41
CA GLY A 20 34.51 6.24 -5.34
C GLY A 20 34.74 7.06 -4.05
N ARG A 21 34.93 8.38 -4.20
CA ARG A 21 34.96 9.37 -3.10
C ARG A 21 34.02 10.51 -3.44
N LEU A 22 33.39 11.09 -2.44
CA LEU A 22 32.53 12.26 -2.59
C LEU A 22 33.24 13.48 -2.04
N THR A 23 33.16 14.58 -2.80
CA THR A 23 33.63 15.90 -2.38
C THR A 23 32.46 16.70 -1.79
N GLU A 24 32.77 17.80 -1.10
CA GLU A 24 31.72 18.73 -0.64
C GLU A 24 30.91 19.31 -1.79
N ASP A 25 31.51 19.54 -2.96
CA ASP A 25 30.82 20.01 -4.16
C ASP A 25 29.84 18.96 -4.70
N ASP A 26 30.17 17.67 -4.62
CA ASP A 26 29.28 16.58 -5.00
C ASP A 26 28.04 16.54 -4.10
N ILE A 27 28.24 16.68 -2.77
CA ILE A 27 27.15 16.76 -1.79
C ILE A 27 26.29 18.00 -2.07
N ASN A 28 26.90 19.17 -2.28
CA ASN A 28 26.18 20.41 -2.56
C ASN A 28 25.35 20.31 -3.85
N SER A 29 25.90 19.66 -4.89
CA SER A 29 25.18 19.43 -6.15
C SER A 29 23.99 18.49 -5.92
N ALA A 30 24.19 17.36 -5.23
CA ALA A 30 23.14 16.41 -4.92
C ALA A 30 22.01 17.05 -4.08
N MET A 31 22.36 17.83 -3.07
CA MET A 31 21.37 18.55 -2.23
C MET A 31 20.59 19.59 -3.03
N ARG A 32 21.20 20.21 -4.04
CA ARG A 32 20.50 21.12 -4.96
C ARG A 32 19.48 20.37 -5.79
N GLU A 33 19.85 19.23 -6.37
CA GLU A 33 18.92 18.40 -7.17
C GLU A 33 17.76 17.85 -6.30
N ILE A 34 18.05 17.36 -5.09
CA ILE A 34 17.03 16.90 -4.13
C ILE A 34 16.07 18.05 -3.78
N ARG A 35 16.60 19.26 -3.55
CA ARG A 35 15.80 20.45 -3.29
C ARG A 35 14.84 20.75 -4.45
N MET A 36 15.35 20.73 -5.69
CA MET A 36 14.53 20.99 -6.87
C MET A 36 13.46 19.91 -7.05
N ALA A 37 13.81 18.63 -6.87
CA ALA A 37 12.87 17.52 -6.96
C ALA A 37 11.72 17.65 -5.95
N LEU A 38 11.99 18.01 -4.70
CA LEU A 38 10.98 18.21 -3.66
C LEU A 38 10.09 19.44 -3.96
N LEU A 39 10.65 20.54 -4.44
CA LEU A 39 9.87 21.73 -4.82
C LEU A 39 8.94 21.45 -6.00
N GLU A 40 9.40 20.70 -7.00
CA GLU A 40 8.56 20.29 -8.14
C GLU A 40 7.48 19.27 -7.75
N ALA A 41 7.72 18.52 -6.67
CA ALA A 41 6.73 17.66 -6.04
C ALA A 41 5.72 18.44 -5.16
N ASP A 42 5.71 19.77 -5.20
CA ASP A 42 4.85 20.64 -4.41
C ASP A 42 5.03 20.55 -2.88
N VAL A 43 6.24 20.19 -2.42
CA VAL A 43 6.58 20.24 -0.99
C VAL A 43 6.75 21.70 -0.56
N ASN A 44 6.25 22.05 0.63
CA ASN A 44 6.37 23.40 1.17
C ASN A 44 7.83 23.87 1.26
N TYR A 45 8.09 25.09 0.82
CA TYR A 45 9.45 25.65 0.73
C TYR A 45 10.23 25.63 2.07
N LYS A 46 9.55 25.95 3.19
CA LYS A 46 10.20 25.93 4.52
C LYS A 46 10.61 24.51 4.88
N VAL A 47 9.72 23.54 4.66
CA VAL A 47 9.96 22.12 4.88
C VAL A 47 11.16 21.64 4.06
N VAL A 48 11.19 21.97 2.76
CA VAL A 48 12.32 21.62 1.88
C VAL A 48 13.63 22.21 2.35
N LYS A 49 13.61 23.49 2.76
CA LYS A 49 14.83 24.19 3.25
C LYS A 49 15.40 23.50 4.49
N GLU A 50 14.56 23.18 5.46
CA GLU A 50 14.96 22.53 6.70
C GLU A 50 15.44 21.09 6.46
N PHE A 51 14.70 20.32 5.67
CA PHE A 51 15.07 18.97 5.28
C PHE A 51 16.45 18.91 4.61
N VAL A 52 16.64 19.72 3.55
CA VAL A 52 17.93 19.77 2.81
C VAL A 52 19.05 20.25 3.71
N GLY A 53 18.76 21.18 4.63
CA GLY A 53 19.72 21.64 5.63
C GLY A 53 20.23 20.51 6.53
N ARG A 54 19.30 19.74 7.13
CA ARG A 54 19.61 18.60 7.98
C ARG A 54 20.38 17.50 7.22
N CYS A 55 19.91 17.14 6.01
CA CYS A 55 20.61 16.18 5.17
C CYS A 55 22.05 16.63 4.85
N LYS A 56 22.23 17.91 4.48
CA LYS A 56 23.54 18.45 4.14
C LYS A 56 24.48 18.40 5.34
N GLU A 57 24.05 18.85 6.51
CA GLU A 57 24.82 18.84 7.75
C GLU A 57 25.35 17.44 8.07
N GLN A 58 24.48 16.42 8.01
CA GLN A 58 24.88 15.04 8.28
C GLN A 58 25.78 14.47 7.18
N CYS A 59 25.58 14.83 5.91
CA CYS A 59 26.41 14.36 4.80
C CYS A 59 27.80 14.98 4.76
N MET A 60 27.99 16.14 5.37
CA MET A 60 29.30 16.84 5.42
C MET A 60 30.22 16.34 6.52
N THR A 61 29.83 15.34 7.31
CA THR A 61 30.67 14.78 8.35
C THR A 61 31.81 13.94 7.75
N ALA A 62 32.96 13.93 8.44
CA ALA A 62 34.13 13.14 8.03
C ALA A 62 33.80 11.65 7.91
N ASP A 63 32.96 11.12 8.81
CA ASP A 63 32.49 9.72 8.79
C ASP A 63 31.79 9.35 7.50
N VAL A 64 31.10 10.27 6.85
CA VAL A 64 30.43 10.05 5.57
C VAL A 64 31.39 10.20 4.40
N LEU A 65 32.15 11.30 4.36
CA LEU A 65 33.04 11.63 3.25
C LEU A 65 34.21 10.65 3.10
N GLU A 66 34.75 10.16 4.21
CA GLU A 66 35.89 9.22 4.25
C GLU A 66 35.49 7.75 4.31
N SER A 67 34.16 7.46 4.31
CA SER A 67 33.67 6.09 4.38
C SER A 67 33.99 5.29 3.12
N LEU A 68 33.98 3.94 3.24
CA LEU A 68 34.17 3.03 2.08
C LEU A 68 32.98 3.05 1.10
N SER A 69 31.82 3.59 1.52
CA SER A 69 30.62 3.69 0.69
C SER A 69 29.86 5.01 0.92
N PRO A 70 30.48 6.17 0.58
CA PRO A 70 29.91 7.47 0.91
C PRO A 70 28.56 7.72 0.22
N ALA A 71 28.39 7.28 -1.02
CA ALA A 71 27.11 7.39 -1.74
C ALA A 71 25.97 6.62 -1.06
N GLN A 72 26.24 5.46 -0.48
CA GLN A 72 25.22 4.69 0.26
C GLN A 72 24.85 5.40 1.58
N ASN A 73 25.82 6.02 2.26
CA ASN A 73 25.56 6.79 3.47
C ASN A 73 24.69 8.01 3.16
N VAL A 74 24.92 8.72 2.06
CA VAL A 74 24.06 9.84 1.64
C VAL A 74 22.63 9.35 1.41
N VAL A 75 22.43 8.23 0.68
CA VAL A 75 21.08 7.66 0.47
C VAL A 75 20.43 7.29 1.79
N ARG A 76 21.17 6.70 2.74
CA ARG A 76 20.66 6.35 4.07
C ARG A 76 20.24 7.58 4.85
N ILE A 77 21.06 8.63 4.87
CA ILE A 77 20.72 9.89 5.55
C ILE A 77 19.45 10.50 4.97
N VAL A 78 19.33 10.56 3.65
CA VAL A 78 18.12 11.08 3.01
C VAL A 78 16.90 10.21 3.33
N LEU A 79 17.04 8.89 3.39
CA LEU A 79 15.96 7.97 3.79
C LEU A 79 15.51 8.21 5.23
N ASP A 80 16.47 8.28 6.16
CA ASP A 80 16.21 8.47 7.59
C ASP A 80 15.55 9.84 7.85
N GLU A 81 16.02 10.90 7.17
CA GLU A 81 15.41 12.22 7.25
C GLU A 81 14.01 12.29 6.61
N LEU A 82 13.76 11.57 5.51
CA LEU A 82 12.42 11.45 4.94
C LEU A 82 11.46 10.71 5.87
N ALA A 83 11.92 9.63 6.49
CA ALA A 83 11.11 8.90 7.47
C ALA A 83 10.82 9.78 8.70
N ALA A 84 11.80 10.56 9.18
CA ALA A 84 11.62 11.51 10.27
C ALA A 84 10.61 12.61 9.92
N LEU A 85 10.71 13.17 8.71
CA LEU A 85 9.76 14.16 8.18
C LEU A 85 8.32 13.62 8.14
N LEU A 86 8.14 12.37 7.71
CA LEU A 86 6.86 11.68 7.65
C LEU A 86 6.36 11.20 9.02
N GLY A 87 7.25 11.04 10.02
CA GLY A 87 6.79 10.67 11.35
C GLY A 87 7.58 9.65 12.12
N SER A 88 8.68 9.15 11.63
CA SER A 88 9.57 8.15 12.26
C SER A 88 8.88 6.83 12.65
N THR A 89 7.71 6.86 13.26
CA THR A 89 6.96 5.70 13.75
C THR A 89 5.49 5.76 13.38
N GLU A 90 4.86 4.58 13.28
CA GLU A 90 3.41 4.43 13.09
C GLU A 90 2.63 5.12 14.23
N SER A 91 1.58 5.86 13.88
CA SER A 91 0.68 6.47 14.84
C SER A 91 -0.67 5.76 14.86
N LYS A 92 -0.91 4.95 15.88
CA LYS A 92 -2.15 4.19 16.06
C LYS A 92 -3.34 5.06 16.49
N LEU A 93 -4.55 4.56 16.25
CA LEU A 93 -5.75 5.12 16.86
C LEU A 93 -5.71 4.89 18.38
N THR A 94 -5.98 5.95 19.14
CA THR A 94 -6.11 5.86 20.58
C THR A 94 -7.59 5.95 20.91
N LEU A 95 -8.22 4.82 21.23
CA LEU A 95 -9.62 4.75 21.64
C LEU A 95 -9.69 4.53 23.15
N ALA A 96 -10.66 5.16 23.81
CA ALA A 96 -10.84 5.03 25.25
C ALA A 96 -11.28 3.60 25.62
N GLN A 97 -10.63 3.00 26.61
CA GLN A 97 -10.97 1.64 27.05
C GLN A 97 -12.22 1.59 27.97
N ASN A 98 -12.53 2.70 28.60
CA ASN A 98 -13.60 2.82 29.62
C ASN A 98 -14.85 3.53 29.09
N ARG A 99 -14.97 3.75 27.79
CA ARG A 99 -16.12 4.39 27.14
C ARG A 99 -16.59 3.55 25.96
N ILE A 100 -17.88 3.28 25.90
CA ILE A 100 -18.58 2.62 24.79
C ILE A 100 -19.89 3.38 24.56
N PRO A 101 -20.16 3.81 23.29
CA PRO A 101 -19.28 3.71 22.13
C PRO A 101 -18.11 4.69 22.17
N ASN A 102 -16.99 4.32 21.55
CA ASN A 102 -15.95 5.27 21.17
C ASN A 102 -16.46 6.15 20.03
N VAL A 103 -15.91 7.35 19.88
CA VAL A 103 -16.34 8.28 18.83
C VAL A 103 -15.12 8.75 18.03
N ILE A 104 -15.17 8.57 16.70
CA ILE A 104 -14.21 9.14 15.77
C ILE A 104 -14.93 10.18 14.93
N MET A 105 -14.42 11.41 14.89
CA MET A 105 -14.98 12.49 14.10
C MET A 105 -14.09 12.77 12.90
N LEU A 106 -14.65 12.80 11.68
CA LEU A 106 -13.93 13.17 10.46
C LEU A 106 -14.21 14.63 10.11
N VAL A 107 -13.14 15.38 9.82
CA VAL A 107 -13.21 16.80 9.42
C VAL A 107 -12.39 17.04 8.14
N GLY A 108 -12.62 18.15 7.45
CA GLY A 108 -11.87 18.52 6.24
C GLY A 108 -12.73 19.20 5.19
N LEU A 109 -12.11 19.68 4.10
CA LEU A 109 -12.79 20.40 3.02
C LEU A 109 -13.73 19.50 2.21
N GLN A 110 -14.63 20.12 1.45
CA GLN A 110 -15.47 19.44 0.47
C GLN A 110 -14.59 18.77 -0.60
N GLY A 111 -14.95 17.55 -1.00
CA GLY A 111 -14.20 16.81 -2.02
C GLY A 111 -12.93 16.14 -1.49
N SER A 112 -12.54 16.35 -0.22
CA SER A 112 -11.38 15.65 0.37
C SER A 112 -11.59 14.15 0.58
N GLY A 113 -12.83 13.65 0.40
CA GLY A 113 -13.14 12.21 0.51
C GLY A 113 -13.54 11.76 1.92
N LYS A 114 -14.09 12.64 2.78
CA LYS A 114 -14.53 12.31 4.15
C LYS A 114 -15.52 11.14 4.19
N THR A 115 -16.62 11.24 3.43
CA THR A 115 -17.65 10.21 3.37
C THR A 115 -17.08 8.84 2.96
N THR A 116 -16.21 8.84 1.94
CA THR A 116 -15.52 7.61 1.52
C THR A 116 -14.53 7.12 2.59
N ALA A 117 -13.81 8.04 3.25
CA ALA A 117 -12.90 7.70 4.34
C ALA A 117 -13.64 7.14 5.56
N ALA A 118 -14.84 7.67 5.88
CA ALA A 118 -15.71 7.14 6.94
C ALA A 118 -16.06 5.66 6.69
N ALA A 119 -16.55 5.35 5.48
CA ALA A 119 -16.88 3.99 5.11
C ALA A 119 -15.65 3.05 5.12
N LYS A 120 -14.52 3.49 4.56
CA LYS A 120 -13.27 2.69 4.56
C LYS A 120 -12.73 2.45 5.96
N LEU A 121 -12.79 3.48 6.83
CA LEU A 121 -12.37 3.34 8.23
C LEU A 121 -13.29 2.39 8.99
N ALA A 122 -14.61 2.48 8.75
CA ALA A 122 -15.57 1.54 9.31
C ALA A 122 -15.29 0.09 8.85
N TYR A 123 -15.02 -0.11 7.55
CA TYR A 123 -14.65 -1.41 7.02
C TYR A 123 -13.38 -1.97 7.66
N LEU A 124 -12.33 -1.15 7.77
CA LEU A 124 -11.07 -1.54 8.40
C LEU A 124 -11.27 -1.93 9.87
N LEU A 125 -11.99 -1.13 10.64
CA LEU A 125 -12.21 -1.38 12.07
C LEU A 125 -13.16 -2.58 12.29
N LYS A 126 -14.15 -2.77 11.41
CA LYS A 126 -15.00 -3.97 11.41
C LYS A 126 -14.19 -5.24 11.16
N SER A 127 -13.23 -5.22 10.25
CA SER A 127 -12.32 -6.35 10.02
C SER A 127 -11.43 -6.68 11.22
N GLN A 128 -11.23 -5.70 12.11
CA GLN A 128 -10.52 -5.86 13.38
C GLN A 128 -11.42 -6.24 14.56
N GLY A 129 -12.70 -6.58 14.28
CA GLY A 129 -13.66 -7.05 15.29
C GLY A 129 -14.43 -5.96 16.00
N LYS A 130 -14.41 -4.70 15.52
CA LYS A 130 -15.25 -3.62 16.00
C LYS A 130 -16.65 -3.69 15.37
N ASN A 131 -17.64 -3.11 16.07
CA ASN A 131 -19.02 -2.98 15.59
C ASN A 131 -19.37 -1.50 15.35
N PRO A 132 -18.93 -0.90 14.21
CA PRO A 132 -19.12 0.52 13.97
C PRO A 132 -20.55 0.88 13.54
N LEU A 133 -20.95 2.12 13.88
CA LEU A 133 -22.09 2.87 13.34
C LEU A 133 -21.55 4.10 12.60
N LEU A 134 -22.07 4.40 11.42
CA LEU A 134 -21.77 5.63 10.69
C LEU A 134 -22.84 6.69 10.99
N ALA A 135 -22.45 7.95 11.27
CA ALA A 135 -23.36 9.06 11.48
C ALA A 135 -23.24 10.07 10.33
N ALA A 136 -24.35 10.32 9.61
CA ALA A 136 -24.40 11.19 8.44
C ALA A 136 -24.68 12.65 8.89
N CYS A 137 -23.63 13.38 9.28
CA CYS A 137 -23.73 14.74 9.76
C CYS A 137 -23.44 15.82 8.68
N ASP A 138 -23.31 15.45 7.39
CA ASP A 138 -23.27 16.42 6.28
C ASP A 138 -24.71 16.82 5.88
N VAL A 139 -25.31 17.69 6.67
CA VAL A 139 -26.69 18.16 6.46
C VAL A 139 -26.84 19.17 5.32
N HIS A 140 -25.73 19.77 4.87
CA HIS A 140 -25.72 20.75 3.79
C HIS A 140 -25.78 20.12 2.41
N ARG A 141 -25.53 18.80 2.31
CA ARG A 141 -25.54 18.04 1.05
C ARG A 141 -26.42 16.79 1.19
N PRO A 142 -27.70 16.88 0.81
CA PRO A 142 -28.62 15.74 0.93
C PRO A 142 -28.10 14.45 0.30
N ALA A 143 -27.43 14.56 -0.85
CA ALA A 143 -26.82 13.39 -1.51
C ALA A 143 -25.64 12.76 -0.73
N ALA A 144 -25.07 13.46 0.26
CA ALA A 144 -23.98 12.89 1.07
C ALA A 144 -24.47 11.80 2.02
N ALA A 145 -25.64 12.01 2.63
CA ALA A 145 -26.27 10.97 3.47
C ALA A 145 -26.63 9.73 2.67
N ASP A 146 -27.22 9.91 1.47
CA ASP A 146 -27.55 8.79 0.56
C ASP A 146 -26.28 8.05 0.10
N GLN A 147 -25.20 8.80 -0.15
CA GLN A 147 -23.90 8.23 -0.48
C GLN A 147 -23.34 7.38 0.69
N LEU A 148 -23.41 7.89 1.90
CA LEU A 148 -22.94 7.17 3.10
C LEU A 148 -23.76 5.91 3.34
N GLU A 149 -25.09 5.95 3.15
CA GLU A 149 -25.97 4.78 3.25
C GLU A 149 -25.61 3.71 2.20
N THR A 150 -25.36 4.12 0.96
CA THR A 150 -24.93 3.20 -0.10
C THR A 150 -23.63 2.51 0.29
N LEU A 151 -22.61 3.28 0.69
CA LEU A 151 -21.32 2.74 1.13
C LEU A 151 -21.46 1.87 2.39
N GLY A 152 -22.28 2.29 3.36
CA GLY A 152 -22.56 1.52 4.56
C GLY A 152 -23.20 0.16 4.25
N SER A 153 -24.16 0.14 3.31
CA SER A 153 -24.81 -1.09 2.86
C SER A 153 -23.83 -2.03 2.17
N GLU A 154 -22.94 -1.52 1.31
CA GLU A 154 -21.92 -2.32 0.61
C GLU A 154 -20.96 -3.04 1.58
N ILE A 155 -20.63 -2.41 2.71
CA ILE A 155 -19.73 -2.97 3.71
C ILE A 155 -20.47 -3.63 4.89
N GLY A 156 -21.82 -3.59 4.88
CA GLY A 156 -22.66 -4.13 5.95
C GLY A 156 -22.47 -3.41 7.27
N VAL A 157 -22.39 -2.08 7.27
CA VAL A 157 -22.30 -1.21 8.45
C VAL A 157 -23.53 -0.31 8.50
N PRO A 158 -24.26 -0.23 9.64
CA PRO A 158 -25.43 0.62 9.76
C PRO A 158 -25.06 2.11 9.68
N VAL A 159 -26.01 2.92 9.18
CA VAL A 159 -25.87 4.37 9.05
C VAL A 159 -27.03 5.04 9.78
N TYR A 160 -26.72 5.99 10.67
CA TYR A 160 -27.68 6.88 11.29
C TYR A 160 -27.72 8.22 10.56
N ARG A 161 -28.90 8.65 10.08
CA ARG A 161 -29.03 9.91 9.32
C ARG A 161 -29.89 10.99 9.99
N GLY A 162 -30.60 10.63 11.08
CA GLY A 162 -31.46 11.56 11.80
C GLY A 162 -32.50 12.24 10.93
N ASP A 163 -32.89 13.48 11.29
CA ASP A 163 -33.85 14.30 10.53
C ASP A 163 -33.21 15.12 9.39
N GLY A 164 -31.89 15.09 9.26
CA GLY A 164 -31.14 15.77 8.21
C GLY A 164 -31.04 17.29 8.34
N LYS A 165 -31.34 17.88 9.53
CA LYS A 165 -31.38 19.35 9.71
C LYS A 165 -30.31 19.89 10.64
N ASP A 166 -30.02 19.21 11.72
CA ASP A 166 -29.05 19.64 12.74
C ASP A 166 -27.95 18.60 12.92
N ALA A 167 -26.76 18.95 12.44
CA ALA A 167 -25.59 18.07 12.48
C ALA A 167 -25.17 17.71 13.94
N VAL A 168 -25.35 18.64 14.88
CA VAL A 168 -24.99 18.42 16.29
C VAL A 168 -25.99 17.45 16.95
N ALA A 169 -27.29 17.62 16.65
CA ALA A 169 -28.33 16.72 17.11
C ALA A 169 -28.12 15.31 16.57
N ILE A 170 -27.91 15.17 15.24
CA ILE A 170 -27.65 13.90 14.57
C ILE A 170 -26.45 13.19 15.18
N ALA A 171 -25.34 13.90 15.41
CA ALA A 171 -24.14 13.31 16.00
C ALA A 171 -24.38 12.80 17.43
N SER A 172 -25.17 13.53 18.21
CA SER A 172 -25.52 13.15 19.60
C SER A 172 -26.50 11.96 19.64
N GLU A 173 -27.51 11.97 18.76
CA GLU A 173 -28.48 10.90 18.59
C GLU A 173 -27.84 9.62 18.09
N ALA A 174 -26.88 9.72 17.19
CA ALA A 174 -26.11 8.56 16.71
C ALA A 174 -25.33 7.85 17.82
N ILE A 175 -24.88 8.56 18.85
CA ILE A 175 -24.26 7.94 20.02
C ILE A 175 -25.32 7.14 20.82
N GLN A 176 -26.52 7.68 20.99
CA GLN A 176 -27.60 6.97 21.67
C GLN A 176 -28.04 5.74 20.86
N GLU A 177 -28.19 5.87 19.55
CA GLU A 177 -28.49 4.77 18.64
C GLU A 177 -27.45 3.64 18.75
N ALA A 178 -26.17 4.03 18.84
CA ALA A 178 -25.09 3.07 19.02
C ALA A 178 -25.17 2.32 20.36
N VAL A 179 -25.56 2.98 21.42
CA VAL A 179 -25.81 2.33 22.73
C VAL A 179 -26.98 1.35 22.65
N ASP A 180 -28.06 1.75 22.02
CA ASP A 180 -29.30 0.96 21.93
C ASP A 180 -29.11 -0.30 21.04
N HIS A 181 -28.23 -0.23 20.04
CA HIS A 181 -27.92 -1.32 19.13
C HIS A 181 -26.57 -2.03 19.41
N LEU A 182 -25.96 -1.75 20.57
CA LEU A 182 -24.69 -2.37 20.99
C LEU A 182 -23.54 -2.17 20.02
N ASN A 183 -23.50 -1.03 19.30
CA ASN A 183 -22.33 -0.63 18.55
C ASN A 183 -21.26 -0.10 19.52
N ASP A 184 -20.02 -0.49 19.30
CA ASP A 184 -18.89 -0.10 20.17
C ASP A 184 -18.12 1.12 19.66
N LEU A 185 -18.49 1.60 18.46
CA LEU A 185 -17.84 2.71 17.78
C LEU A 185 -18.82 3.52 16.94
N VAL A 186 -18.73 4.84 17.01
CA VAL A 186 -19.42 5.77 16.09
C VAL A 186 -18.40 6.54 15.27
N ILE A 187 -18.60 6.57 13.94
CA ILE A 187 -17.78 7.39 13.03
C ILE A 187 -18.69 8.51 12.50
N VAL A 188 -18.36 9.73 12.85
CA VAL A 188 -19.12 10.94 12.50
C VAL A 188 -18.55 11.53 11.21
N ASP A 189 -19.31 11.46 10.11
CA ASP A 189 -19.00 12.12 8.84
C ASP A 189 -19.56 13.52 8.82
N THR A 190 -18.71 14.55 8.99
CA THR A 190 -19.13 15.95 9.05
C THR A 190 -19.19 16.60 7.68
N ALA A 191 -19.91 17.71 7.59
CA ALA A 191 -19.94 18.54 6.41
C ALA A 191 -18.53 19.04 6.02
N GLY A 192 -18.38 19.41 4.75
CA GLY A 192 -17.22 20.13 4.25
C GLY A 192 -17.67 21.17 3.24
N ARG A 193 -17.05 22.34 3.26
CA ARG A 193 -17.23 23.38 2.27
C ARG A 193 -16.00 23.49 1.37
N LEU A 194 -16.15 24.17 0.22
CA LEU A 194 -15.07 24.37 -0.75
C LEU A 194 -13.91 25.20 -0.19
N GLN A 195 -14.22 26.09 0.72
CA GLN A 195 -13.26 26.97 1.39
C GLN A 195 -13.51 26.94 2.90
N ILE A 196 -12.48 27.27 3.66
CA ILE A 196 -12.58 27.44 5.10
C ILE A 196 -13.39 28.71 5.36
N ASP A 197 -14.54 28.57 6.00
CA ASP A 197 -15.35 29.67 6.51
C ASP A 197 -15.66 29.51 7.98
N GLU A 198 -16.09 30.59 8.62
CA GLU A 198 -16.36 30.62 10.06
C GLU A 198 -17.48 29.67 10.45
N GLU A 199 -18.56 29.61 9.66
CA GLU A 199 -19.75 28.80 9.94
C GLU A 199 -19.40 27.29 9.96
N MET A 200 -18.60 26.83 8.99
CA MET A 200 -18.12 25.43 8.96
C MET A 200 -17.27 25.10 10.19
N MET A 201 -16.40 26.03 10.58
CA MET A 201 -15.53 25.82 11.74
C MET A 201 -16.32 25.79 13.05
N GLU A 202 -17.32 26.69 13.19
CA GLU A 202 -18.21 26.70 14.34
C GLU A 202 -19.04 25.42 14.44
N GLU A 203 -19.57 24.91 13.33
CA GLU A 203 -20.30 23.64 13.28
C GLU A 203 -19.40 22.46 13.71
N ALA A 204 -18.21 22.36 13.17
CA ALA A 204 -17.26 21.31 13.55
C ALA A 204 -16.90 21.38 15.05
N VAL A 205 -16.67 22.57 15.58
CA VAL A 205 -16.41 22.80 17.01
C VAL A 205 -17.63 22.48 17.86
N ALA A 206 -18.85 22.79 17.40
CA ALA A 206 -20.08 22.47 18.11
C ALA A 206 -20.30 20.94 18.20
N ILE A 207 -20.10 20.23 17.09
CA ILE A 207 -20.14 18.76 17.07
C ILE A 207 -19.09 18.20 18.04
N LYS A 208 -17.82 18.66 17.95
CA LYS A 208 -16.74 18.23 18.87
C LYS A 208 -17.13 18.39 20.34
N ARG A 209 -17.74 19.51 20.70
CA ARG A 209 -18.19 19.78 22.09
C ARG A 209 -19.31 18.85 22.54
N ALA A 210 -20.26 18.56 21.65
CA ALA A 210 -21.42 17.72 21.95
C ALA A 210 -21.04 16.25 22.14
N VAL A 211 -20.25 15.69 21.18
CA VAL A 211 -19.95 14.25 21.18
C VAL A 211 -18.65 13.88 21.90
N LYS A 212 -17.77 14.85 22.16
CA LYS A 212 -16.46 14.66 22.81
C LYS A 212 -15.71 13.47 22.21
N PRO A 213 -15.30 13.55 20.94
CA PRO A 213 -14.72 12.42 20.23
C PRO A 213 -13.42 11.96 20.89
N ASP A 214 -13.16 10.64 20.83
CA ASP A 214 -11.89 10.05 21.26
C ASP A 214 -10.77 10.37 20.26
N GLN A 215 -11.14 10.52 18.99
CA GLN A 215 -10.22 10.93 17.92
C GLN A 215 -10.94 11.84 16.93
N ILE A 216 -10.23 12.90 16.53
CA ILE A 216 -10.62 13.75 15.42
C ILE A 216 -9.59 13.51 14.29
N LEU A 217 -10.06 13.04 13.16
CA LEU A 217 -9.19 12.77 12.00
C LEU A 217 -9.51 13.74 10.86
N MET A 218 -8.50 14.47 10.44
CA MET A 218 -8.63 15.36 9.30
C MET A 218 -8.41 14.59 8.00
N VAL A 219 -9.39 14.62 7.11
CA VAL A 219 -9.27 14.00 5.77
C VAL A 219 -8.77 15.03 4.79
N VAL A 220 -7.65 14.73 4.17
CA VAL A 220 -6.94 15.62 3.26
C VAL A 220 -6.71 14.95 1.92
N ASP A 221 -7.02 15.67 0.84
CA ASP A 221 -6.75 15.20 -0.52
C ASP A 221 -5.27 15.40 -0.87
N ALA A 222 -4.55 14.32 -1.17
CA ALA A 222 -3.14 14.38 -1.53
C ALA A 222 -2.85 15.20 -2.80
N MET A 223 -3.88 15.42 -3.64
CA MET A 223 -3.76 16.20 -4.88
C MET A 223 -3.87 17.72 -4.67
N THR A 224 -4.19 18.19 -3.48
CA THR A 224 -4.40 19.63 -3.19
C THR A 224 -3.10 20.46 -3.32
N GLY A 225 -1.93 19.83 -3.35
CA GLY A 225 -0.64 20.54 -3.50
C GLY A 225 -0.30 21.40 -2.27
N GLN A 226 0.30 22.59 -2.49
CA GLN A 226 0.78 23.46 -1.40
C GLN A 226 -0.34 24.11 -0.56
N ASP A 227 -1.55 24.25 -1.11
CA ASP A 227 -2.70 24.83 -0.40
C ASP A 227 -3.10 24.00 0.83
N ILE A 228 -2.74 22.72 0.84
CA ILE A 228 -2.94 21.81 1.97
C ILE A 228 -2.39 22.38 3.29
N VAL A 229 -1.27 23.09 3.22
CA VAL A 229 -0.59 23.66 4.40
C VAL A 229 -1.46 24.67 5.13
N ASN A 230 -2.07 25.58 4.39
CA ASN A 230 -2.97 26.59 4.99
C ASN A 230 -4.21 25.94 5.59
N VAL A 231 -4.78 24.94 4.87
CA VAL A 231 -5.98 24.23 5.30
C VAL A 231 -5.71 23.48 6.60
N VAL A 232 -4.66 22.66 6.65
CA VAL A 232 -4.36 21.84 7.84
C VAL A 232 -3.96 22.70 9.04
N SER A 233 -3.25 23.83 8.83
CA SER A 233 -2.90 24.77 9.90
C SER A 233 -4.14 25.37 10.55
N THR A 234 -5.09 25.86 9.75
CA THR A 234 -6.33 26.45 10.26
C THR A 234 -7.17 25.43 11.03
N PHE A 235 -7.30 24.20 10.52
CA PHE A 235 -7.99 23.14 11.25
C PHE A 235 -7.27 22.73 12.54
N ALA A 236 -5.93 22.74 12.55
CA ALA A 236 -5.14 22.44 13.75
C ALA A 236 -5.38 23.50 14.83
N GLU A 237 -5.46 24.78 14.47
CA GLU A 237 -5.68 25.88 15.41
C GLU A 237 -7.13 25.91 15.94
N ARG A 238 -8.13 25.67 15.08
CA ARG A 238 -9.56 25.85 15.43
C ARG A 238 -10.20 24.59 15.98
N VAL A 239 -9.97 23.45 15.35
CA VAL A 239 -10.59 22.17 15.71
C VAL A 239 -9.68 21.31 16.55
N ASP A 240 -8.36 21.45 16.41
CA ASP A 240 -7.35 20.65 17.12
C ASP A 240 -7.56 19.15 16.92
N PHE A 241 -7.30 18.69 15.70
CA PHE A 241 -7.44 17.28 15.32
C PHE A 241 -6.23 16.45 15.80
N ASP A 242 -6.41 15.13 15.90
CA ASP A 242 -5.41 14.19 16.47
C ASP A 242 -4.55 13.50 15.42
N GLY A 243 -4.97 13.53 14.17
CA GLY A 243 -4.24 12.88 13.08
C GLY A 243 -4.90 13.09 11.73
N VAL A 244 -4.23 12.65 10.69
CA VAL A 244 -4.61 12.87 9.29
C VAL A 244 -4.86 11.55 8.58
N ILE A 245 -5.90 11.54 7.74
CA ILE A 245 -6.13 10.55 6.69
C ILE A 245 -5.79 11.22 5.35
N MET A 246 -4.76 10.71 4.66
CA MET A 246 -4.44 11.16 3.30
C MET A 246 -5.27 10.37 2.30
N SER A 247 -6.16 11.03 1.59
CA SER A 247 -7.00 10.44 0.55
C SER A 247 -6.40 10.61 -0.83
N LYS A 248 -6.86 9.82 -1.80
CA LYS A 248 -6.52 9.90 -3.23
C LYS A 248 -5.01 9.86 -3.53
N LEU A 249 -4.26 9.12 -2.73
CA LEU A 249 -2.80 9.04 -2.85
C LEU A 249 -2.38 8.24 -4.11
N ASP A 250 -3.29 7.48 -4.71
CA ASP A 250 -3.15 6.75 -5.97
C ASP A 250 -3.25 7.62 -7.23
N GLY A 251 -3.82 8.82 -7.11
CA GLY A 251 -3.86 9.79 -8.20
C GLY A 251 -2.47 10.24 -8.64
N ASP A 252 -2.41 11.11 -9.63
CA ASP A 252 -1.15 11.74 -10.09
C ASP A 252 -0.65 12.76 -9.06
N ALA A 253 -0.66 12.35 -7.80
CA ALA A 253 -0.22 13.17 -6.71
C ALA A 253 1.31 13.27 -6.74
N ARG A 254 1.81 14.48 -6.78
CA ARG A 254 3.24 14.77 -6.64
C ARG A 254 3.73 14.41 -5.23
N GLY A 255 2.81 14.19 -4.27
CA GLY A 255 3.06 13.67 -2.94
C GLY A 255 3.58 14.69 -1.93
N GLY A 256 3.83 15.92 -2.35
CA GLY A 256 4.39 16.96 -1.50
C GLY A 256 3.50 17.36 -0.31
N GLY A 257 2.18 17.22 -0.47
CA GLY A 257 1.23 17.43 0.62
C GLY A 257 1.50 16.55 1.82
N ALA A 258 1.71 15.25 1.60
CA ALA A 258 2.00 14.30 2.68
C ALA A 258 3.29 14.67 3.44
N LEU A 259 4.33 15.10 2.71
CA LEU A 259 5.60 15.53 3.30
C LEU A 259 5.48 16.82 4.12
N SER A 260 4.52 17.68 3.78
CA SER A 260 4.36 18.99 4.42
C SER A 260 3.44 18.97 5.65
N VAL A 261 2.41 18.11 5.66
CA VAL A 261 1.33 18.11 6.66
C VAL A 261 1.87 18.00 8.09
N ARG A 262 2.72 17.02 8.33
CA ARG A 262 3.23 16.76 9.68
C ARG A 262 4.18 17.87 10.16
N GLU A 263 5.12 18.28 9.32
CA GLU A 263 6.11 19.30 9.68
C GLU A 263 5.43 20.62 10.04
N VAL A 264 4.35 20.96 9.35
CA VAL A 264 3.61 22.20 9.57
C VAL A 264 2.70 22.14 10.80
N THR A 265 2.05 21.00 11.05
CA THR A 265 1.02 20.90 12.10
C THR A 265 1.49 20.16 13.34
N GLY A 266 2.59 19.41 13.27
CA GLY A 266 3.01 18.48 14.32
C GLY A 266 2.10 17.26 14.46
N LYS A 267 1.02 17.14 13.66
CA LYS A 267 0.03 16.07 13.76
C LYS A 267 0.43 14.88 12.86
N PRO A 268 0.30 13.64 13.35
CA PRO A 268 0.72 12.47 12.59
C PRO A 268 -0.25 12.13 11.46
N ILE A 269 0.27 11.59 10.36
CA ILE A 269 -0.55 10.86 9.39
C ILE A 269 -0.81 9.48 9.97
N LYS A 270 -2.10 9.09 10.09
CA LYS A 270 -2.50 7.79 10.65
C LYS A 270 -2.88 6.79 9.56
N PHE A 271 -3.53 7.26 8.50
CA PHE A 271 -3.99 6.42 7.40
C PHE A 271 -3.74 7.07 6.05
N VAL A 272 -3.63 6.19 5.05
CA VAL A 272 -3.59 6.56 3.63
C VAL A 272 -4.63 5.76 2.86
N SER A 273 -5.29 6.39 1.90
CA SER A 273 -6.24 5.75 1.02
C SER A 273 -5.70 5.73 -0.41
N MET A 274 -5.63 4.51 -0.99
CA MET A 274 -5.10 4.25 -2.32
C MET A 274 -6.14 3.52 -3.17
N GLY A 275 -6.94 4.27 -3.93
CA GLY A 275 -8.02 3.72 -4.75
C GLY A 275 -9.40 3.88 -4.13
N GLU A 276 -10.43 3.39 -4.83
CA GLU A 276 -11.84 3.62 -4.49
C GLU A 276 -12.45 2.50 -3.63
N LYS A 277 -11.85 1.31 -3.63
CA LYS A 277 -12.39 0.13 -2.92
C LYS A 277 -12.44 0.32 -1.41
N PRO A 278 -13.38 -0.30 -0.69
CA PRO A 278 -13.47 -0.22 0.76
C PRO A 278 -12.22 -0.70 1.51
N ASP A 279 -11.50 -1.67 0.96
CA ASP A 279 -10.28 -2.26 1.50
C ASP A 279 -8.99 -1.46 1.20
N SER A 280 -9.12 -0.29 0.54
CA SER A 280 -7.97 0.52 0.10
C SER A 280 -7.48 1.54 1.14
N LEU A 281 -7.96 1.50 2.38
CA LEU A 281 -7.44 2.29 3.49
C LEU A 281 -6.40 1.47 4.24
N GLU A 282 -5.19 2.01 4.33
CA GLU A 282 -4.06 1.37 5.02
C GLU A 282 -3.54 2.26 6.15
N VAL A 283 -2.97 1.63 7.18
CA VAL A 283 -2.22 2.33 8.21
C VAL A 283 -0.98 2.97 7.58
N PHE A 284 -0.69 4.19 7.98
CA PHE A 284 0.48 4.91 7.46
C PHE A 284 1.76 4.46 8.15
N HIS A 285 2.72 4.00 7.36
CA HIS A 285 4.05 3.61 7.81
C HIS A 285 5.11 4.56 7.23
N PRO A 286 5.65 5.50 8.01
CA PRO A 286 6.60 6.50 7.55
C PRO A 286 7.83 5.94 6.84
N ASP A 287 8.45 4.90 7.39
CA ASP A 287 9.63 4.23 6.84
C ASP A 287 9.37 3.54 5.51
N ARG A 288 8.20 2.91 5.35
CA ARG A 288 7.78 2.28 4.08
C ARG A 288 7.52 3.35 3.01
N MET A 289 6.87 4.45 3.41
CA MET A 289 6.59 5.56 2.50
C MET A 289 7.88 6.25 2.05
N ALA A 290 8.83 6.49 2.96
CA ALA A 290 10.14 7.03 2.61
C ALA A 290 10.90 6.13 1.63
N LYS A 291 10.90 4.80 1.84
CA LYS A 291 11.48 3.83 0.90
C LYS A 291 10.79 3.85 -0.47
N ARG A 292 9.46 3.98 -0.49
CA ARG A 292 8.67 4.09 -1.73
C ARG A 292 9.02 5.37 -2.50
N ILE A 293 9.14 6.51 -1.82
CA ILE A 293 9.56 7.79 -2.42
C ILE A 293 10.96 7.69 -3.05
N LEU A 294 11.88 6.95 -2.41
CA LEU A 294 13.24 6.74 -2.94
C LEU A 294 13.31 5.63 -4.00
N GLY A 295 12.18 4.98 -4.34
CA GLY A 295 12.16 3.87 -5.29
C GLY A 295 12.91 2.62 -4.84
N MET A 296 13.04 2.44 -3.53
CA MET A 296 13.72 1.27 -2.95
C MET A 296 12.82 0.03 -2.87
N GLY A 297 11.58 0.16 -3.31
CA GLY A 297 10.56 -0.89 -3.25
C GLY A 297 10.02 -1.14 -1.84
N ASP A 298 8.80 -1.63 -1.77
CA ASP A 298 8.16 -2.01 -0.49
C ASP A 298 7.86 -3.51 -0.49
N VAL A 299 8.91 -4.31 -0.28
CA VAL A 299 8.81 -5.78 -0.25
C VAL A 299 7.92 -6.26 0.90
N ILE A 300 7.86 -5.50 1.99
CA ILE A 300 7.08 -5.88 3.19
C ILE A 300 5.59 -5.71 2.91
N SER A 301 5.16 -4.58 2.32
CA SER A 301 3.75 -4.39 1.93
C SER A 301 3.27 -5.41 0.92
N ILE A 302 4.13 -5.84 -0.01
CA ILE A 302 3.80 -6.90 -0.98
C ILE A 302 3.59 -8.24 -0.25
N VAL A 303 4.45 -8.56 0.71
CA VAL A 303 4.33 -9.79 1.51
C VAL A 303 3.08 -9.74 2.40
N GLU A 304 2.77 -8.60 3.01
CA GLU A 304 1.55 -8.45 3.83
C GLU A 304 0.27 -8.48 2.99
N GLN A 305 0.26 -7.86 1.81
CA GLN A 305 -0.87 -7.97 0.88
C GLN A 305 -1.04 -9.41 0.37
N ALA A 306 0.08 -10.09 0.10
CA ALA A 306 0.06 -11.49 -0.27
C ALA A 306 -0.43 -12.39 0.89
N GLN A 307 -0.08 -12.06 2.13
CA GLN A 307 -0.55 -12.77 3.33
C GLN A 307 -2.03 -12.51 3.64
N LYS A 308 -2.52 -11.28 3.44
CA LYS A 308 -3.96 -10.95 3.56
C LYS A 308 -4.81 -11.61 2.47
N ALA A 309 -4.24 -11.80 1.27
CA ALA A 309 -4.89 -12.53 0.18
C ALA A 309 -4.80 -14.06 0.34
N ALA A 310 -4.03 -14.53 1.32
CA ALA A 310 -3.93 -15.94 1.67
C ALA A 310 -5.06 -16.31 2.62
N ASP A 311 -6.22 -16.74 2.06
CA ASP A 311 -7.29 -17.40 2.80
C ASP A 311 -6.75 -18.67 3.49
N GLU A 312 -7.38 -19.08 4.62
CA GLU A 312 -7.08 -20.34 5.33
C GLU A 312 -7.03 -21.55 4.40
N GLN A 313 -7.83 -21.53 3.33
CA GLN A 313 -7.83 -22.51 2.24
C GLN A 313 -6.49 -22.65 1.52
N GLN A 314 -5.67 -21.58 1.47
CA GLN A 314 -4.34 -21.62 0.83
C GLN A 314 -3.27 -22.29 1.71
N VAL A 315 -3.44 -22.22 3.02
CA VAL A 315 -2.55 -22.96 3.96
C VAL A 315 -2.81 -24.46 3.83
N GLU A 316 -4.06 -24.87 3.75
CA GLU A 316 -4.44 -26.28 3.50
C GLU A 316 -3.97 -26.77 2.11
N ASP A 317 -4.10 -25.94 1.07
CA ASP A 317 -3.61 -26.24 -0.27
C ASP A 317 -2.08 -26.38 -0.31
N ALA A 318 -1.35 -25.49 0.40
CA ALA A 318 0.11 -25.60 0.52
C ALA A 318 0.54 -26.87 1.26
N GLU A 319 -0.15 -27.25 2.34
CA GLU A 319 0.11 -28.50 3.04
C GLU A 319 -0.23 -29.75 2.19
N ARG A 320 -1.30 -29.68 1.41
CA ARG A 320 -1.66 -30.72 0.43
C ARG A 320 -0.61 -30.86 -0.65
N MET A 321 -0.16 -29.74 -1.25
CA MET A 321 0.91 -29.70 -2.27
C MET A 321 2.22 -30.29 -1.74
N LEU A 322 2.55 -30.04 -0.46
CA LEU A 322 3.73 -30.63 0.19
C LEU A 322 3.57 -32.13 0.41
N ARG A 323 2.34 -32.66 0.65
CA ARG A 323 2.09 -34.08 0.85
C ARG A 323 1.99 -34.84 -0.47
N GLU A 324 1.22 -34.36 -1.41
CA GLU A 324 0.76 -35.08 -2.62
C GLU A 324 1.52 -34.67 -3.90
N GLY A 325 2.24 -33.55 -3.86
CA GLY A 325 2.92 -32.96 -5.01
C GLY A 325 2.06 -31.90 -5.72
N PHE A 326 2.69 -31.20 -6.65
CA PHE A 326 2.12 -30.10 -7.40
C PHE A 326 1.36 -30.60 -8.64
N THR A 327 0.07 -30.23 -8.79
CA THR A 327 -0.80 -30.64 -9.90
C THR A 327 -0.95 -29.54 -10.96
N MET A 328 -1.60 -29.83 -12.10
CA MET A 328 -1.94 -28.80 -13.10
C MET A 328 -3.10 -27.91 -12.63
N ASP A 329 -3.98 -28.40 -11.77
CA ASP A 329 -5.03 -27.60 -11.15
C ASP A 329 -4.43 -26.59 -10.14
N ASP A 330 -3.37 -26.96 -9.42
CA ASP A 330 -2.64 -26.02 -8.56
C ASP A 330 -1.96 -24.91 -9.37
N LEU A 331 -1.40 -25.24 -10.54
CA LEU A 331 -0.84 -24.24 -11.45
C LEU A 331 -1.91 -23.26 -11.94
N LEU A 332 -3.10 -23.77 -12.30
CA LEU A 332 -4.24 -22.95 -12.74
C LEU A 332 -4.70 -22.02 -11.62
N ASN A 333 -4.81 -22.53 -10.39
CA ASN A 333 -5.21 -21.75 -9.22
C ASN A 333 -4.20 -20.63 -8.92
N GLN A 334 -2.88 -20.92 -8.96
CA GLN A 334 -1.85 -19.90 -8.80
C GLN A 334 -1.92 -18.81 -9.87
N MET A 335 -2.13 -19.20 -11.14
CA MET A 335 -2.30 -18.22 -12.22
C MET A 335 -3.54 -17.33 -12.01
N ASN A 336 -4.64 -17.91 -11.57
CA ASN A 336 -5.86 -17.16 -11.25
C ASN A 336 -5.66 -16.20 -10.06
N GLN A 337 -4.89 -16.59 -9.06
CA GLN A 337 -4.52 -15.73 -7.93
C GLN A 337 -3.66 -14.55 -8.39
N ILE A 338 -2.63 -14.79 -9.21
CA ILE A 338 -1.79 -13.74 -9.79
C ILE A 338 -2.65 -12.75 -10.59
N ARG A 339 -3.63 -13.24 -11.38
CA ARG A 339 -4.57 -12.40 -12.12
C ARG A 339 -5.44 -11.55 -11.18
N LYS A 340 -5.98 -12.12 -10.09
CA LYS A 340 -6.77 -11.40 -9.07
C LYS A 340 -5.94 -10.34 -8.34
N MET A 341 -4.64 -10.55 -8.15
CA MET A 341 -3.70 -9.60 -7.53
C MET A 341 -3.27 -8.46 -8.49
N GLY A 342 -3.84 -8.38 -9.69
CA GLY A 342 -3.55 -7.32 -10.67
C GLY A 342 -2.57 -7.68 -11.76
N GLY A 343 -2.27 -8.99 -11.93
CA GLY A 343 -1.40 -9.52 -12.97
C GLY A 343 0.10 -9.47 -12.63
N LEU A 344 0.88 -10.23 -13.41
CA LEU A 344 2.34 -10.36 -13.20
C LEU A 344 3.07 -9.02 -13.41
N ALA A 345 2.54 -8.15 -14.27
CA ALA A 345 3.06 -6.82 -14.54
C ALA A 345 3.09 -5.94 -13.28
N LYS A 346 2.03 -5.97 -12.48
CA LYS A 346 1.94 -5.18 -11.24
C LYS A 346 2.89 -5.70 -10.15
N LEU A 347 3.07 -7.03 -10.10
CA LEU A 347 4.01 -7.66 -9.17
C LEU A 347 5.48 -7.35 -9.52
N ILE A 348 5.84 -7.38 -10.82
CA ILE A 348 7.19 -7.04 -11.28
C ILE A 348 7.47 -5.55 -11.10
N GLY A 349 6.52 -4.67 -11.41
CA GLY A 349 6.64 -3.22 -11.20
C GLY A 349 6.83 -2.81 -9.73
N ALA A 350 6.38 -3.64 -8.79
CA ALA A 350 6.57 -3.42 -7.36
C ALA A 350 7.95 -3.86 -6.83
N LEU A 351 8.75 -4.57 -7.63
CA LEU A 351 10.14 -4.96 -7.27
C LEU A 351 11.13 -3.84 -7.60
N PRO A 352 12.19 -3.65 -6.81
CA PRO A 352 13.24 -2.68 -7.12
C PRO A 352 13.86 -2.94 -8.50
N GLY A 353 13.71 -2.00 -9.44
CA GLY A 353 14.18 -2.14 -10.82
C GLY A 353 13.26 -2.96 -11.76
N GLY A 354 12.06 -3.34 -11.33
CA GLY A 354 11.08 -4.10 -12.09
C GLY A 354 10.68 -3.44 -13.40
N ASP A 355 10.53 -2.12 -13.41
CA ASP A 355 10.21 -1.36 -14.63
C ASP A 355 11.27 -1.49 -15.71
N ARG A 356 12.56 -1.57 -15.33
CA ARG A 356 13.67 -1.83 -16.28
C ARG A 356 13.66 -3.28 -16.80
N MET A 357 13.27 -4.24 -15.97
CA MET A 357 13.11 -5.63 -16.41
C MET A 357 11.95 -5.79 -17.38
N MET A 358 10.83 -5.09 -17.16
CA MET A 358 9.69 -5.09 -18.08
C MET A 358 10.04 -4.46 -19.44
N ALA A 359 10.80 -3.37 -19.43
CA ALA A 359 11.23 -2.70 -20.66
C ALA A 359 12.22 -3.53 -21.50
N GLN A 360 13.04 -4.36 -20.86
CA GLN A 360 14.03 -5.21 -21.56
C GLN A 360 13.46 -6.53 -22.08
N GLN A 361 12.39 -7.07 -21.50
CA GLN A 361 11.82 -8.37 -21.89
C GLN A 361 10.52 -8.28 -22.70
N GLY A 362 10.12 -7.10 -23.17
CA GLY A 362 8.97 -6.94 -24.08
C GLY A 362 7.61 -7.15 -23.45
N GLY A 363 7.48 -6.92 -22.15
CA GLY A 363 6.22 -7.06 -21.40
C GLY A 363 5.82 -8.52 -21.16
N VAL A 364 5.46 -8.86 -19.94
CA VAL A 364 4.86 -10.19 -19.68
C VAL A 364 3.41 -10.13 -20.19
N ASP A 365 3.19 -10.73 -21.36
CA ASP A 365 1.92 -10.69 -22.05
C ASP A 365 0.88 -11.60 -21.35
N ASP A 366 -0.25 -11.03 -20.93
CA ASP A 366 -1.42 -11.76 -20.43
C ASP A 366 -1.91 -12.83 -21.41
N SER A 367 -1.58 -12.71 -22.71
CA SER A 367 -1.87 -13.71 -23.74
C SER A 367 -1.16 -15.04 -23.48
N SER A 368 0.02 -15.01 -22.85
CA SER A 368 0.79 -16.21 -22.52
C SER A 368 0.10 -17.03 -21.42
N MET A 369 -0.55 -16.38 -20.46
CA MET A 369 -1.36 -17.06 -19.42
C MET A 369 -2.61 -17.73 -20.03
N GLY A 370 -3.30 -17.06 -20.95
CA GLY A 370 -4.44 -17.64 -21.65
C GLY A 370 -4.10 -18.89 -22.47
N LYS A 371 -2.88 -18.98 -22.99
CA LYS A 371 -2.40 -20.18 -23.71
C LYS A 371 -2.24 -21.38 -22.79
N ILE A 372 -1.64 -21.17 -21.61
CA ILE A 372 -1.44 -22.21 -20.60
C ILE A 372 -2.79 -22.69 -20.06
N GLU A 373 -3.71 -21.76 -19.78
CA GLU A 373 -5.07 -22.04 -19.33
C GLU A 373 -5.84 -22.92 -20.33
N ALA A 374 -5.80 -22.59 -21.61
CA ALA A 374 -6.42 -23.39 -22.68
C ALA A 374 -5.87 -24.82 -22.73
N ILE A 375 -4.56 -25.00 -22.57
CA ILE A 375 -3.93 -26.33 -22.54
C ILE A 375 -4.41 -27.13 -21.34
N ILE A 376 -4.45 -26.54 -20.14
CA ILE A 376 -4.87 -27.23 -18.91
C ILE A 376 -6.36 -27.60 -18.98
N HIS A 377 -7.23 -26.71 -19.48
CA HIS A 377 -8.64 -27.00 -19.64
C HIS A 377 -8.92 -28.12 -20.65
N SER A 378 -8.05 -28.35 -21.62
CA SER A 378 -8.14 -29.48 -22.56
C SER A 378 -7.68 -30.81 -21.96
N MET A 379 -7.13 -30.83 -20.76
CA MET A 379 -6.75 -32.04 -20.03
C MET A 379 -7.96 -32.63 -19.29
N THR A 380 -8.00 -33.94 -19.15
CA THR A 380 -8.95 -34.61 -18.26
C THR A 380 -8.58 -34.37 -16.79
N LYS A 381 -9.55 -34.60 -15.87
CA LYS A 381 -9.29 -34.47 -14.43
C LYS A 381 -8.10 -35.35 -13.96
N GLU A 382 -8.00 -36.55 -14.51
CA GLU A 382 -6.91 -37.48 -14.18
C GLU A 382 -5.55 -36.99 -14.71
N GLU A 383 -5.52 -36.40 -15.91
CA GLU A 383 -4.31 -35.83 -16.51
C GLU A 383 -3.84 -34.58 -15.77
N ARG A 384 -4.75 -33.77 -15.24
CA ARG A 384 -4.43 -32.61 -14.41
C ARG A 384 -3.88 -33.03 -13.05
N ALA A 385 -4.47 -34.05 -12.42
CA ALA A 385 -3.98 -34.58 -11.17
C ALA A 385 -2.65 -35.34 -11.31
N ARG A 386 -2.45 -36.07 -12.41
CA ARG A 386 -1.26 -36.92 -12.65
C ARG A 386 -0.66 -36.68 -14.04
N PRO A 387 0.00 -35.54 -14.29
CA PRO A 387 0.52 -35.20 -15.64
C PRO A 387 1.52 -36.22 -16.20
N LYS A 388 2.08 -37.08 -15.38
CA LYS A 388 2.99 -38.18 -15.80
C LYS A 388 2.32 -39.21 -16.71
N ILE A 389 1.00 -39.32 -16.72
CA ILE A 389 0.25 -40.26 -17.60
C ILE A 389 0.10 -39.73 -19.03
N ILE A 390 0.49 -38.48 -19.31
CA ILE A 390 0.30 -37.82 -20.60
C ILE A 390 1.34 -38.34 -21.59
N ASN A 391 0.93 -39.31 -22.40
CA ASN A 391 1.72 -39.90 -23.47
C ASN A 391 1.56 -39.13 -24.80
N GLY A 392 2.21 -39.57 -25.88
CA GLY A 392 2.17 -38.91 -27.19
C GLY A 392 0.78 -38.73 -27.79
N GLN A 393 -0.12 -39.71 -27.64
CA GLN A 393 -1.48 -39.63 -28.15
C GLN A 393 -2.31 -38.60 -27.34
N ARG A 394 -2.17 -38.58 -26.03
CA ARG A 394 -2.84 -37.61 -25.14
C ARG A 394 -2.34 -36.18 -25.44
N ARG A 395 -1.05 -35.98 -25.70
CA ARG A 395 -0.48 -34.67 -26.09
C ARG A 395 -1.10 -34.15 -27.39
N ARG A 396 -1.30 -35.03 -28.41
CA ARG A 396 -1.96 -34.63 -29.66
C ARG A 396 -3.42 -34.24 -29.41
N ARG A 397 -4.16 -35.00 -28.59
CA ARG A 397 -5.53 -34.68 -28.23
C ARG A 397 -5.64 -33.35 -27.49
N ILE A 398 -4.77 -33.10 -26.49
CA ILE A 398 -4.72 -31.85 -25.76
C ILE A 398 -4.35 -30.68 -26.68
N SER A 399 -3.42 -30.87 -27.60
CA SER A 399 -3.05 -29.88 -28.62
C SER A 399 -4.25 -29.51 -29.52
N MET A 400 -4.98 -30.49 -30.00
CA MET A 400 -6.17 -30.26 -30.83
C MET A 400 -7.31 -29.58 -30.05
N GLY A 401 -7.56 -29.98 -28.81
CA GLY A 401 -8.60 -29.41 -27.95
C GLY A 401 -8.31 -27.98 -27.48
N SER A 402 -7.05 -27.66 -27.28
CA SER A 402 -6.62 -26.32 -26.85
C SER A 402 -6.37 -25.33 -27.99
N GLY A 403 -6.31 -25.81 -29.24
CA GLY A 403 -5.87 -25.00 -30.39
C GLY A 403 -4.39 -24.56 -30.30
N ARG A 404 -3.55 -25.30 -29.53
CA ARG A 404 -2.13 -25.00 -29.32
C ARG A 404 -1.26 -26.09 -29.92
N SER A 405 -0.01 -25.75 -30.22
CA SER A 405 0.93 -26.72 -30.79
C SER A 405 1.33 -27.82 -29.79
N VAL A 406 1.71 -28.98 -30.29
CA VAL A 406 2.25 -30.08 -29.46
C VAL A 406 3.55 -29.63 -28.75
N GLN A 407 4.29 -28.69 -29.33
CA GLN A 407 5.49 -28.13 -28.73
C GLN A 407 5.16 -27.32 -27.46
N GLU A 408 4.12 -26.47 -27.48
CA GLU A 408 3.66 -25.71 -26.31
C GLU A 408 3.16 -26.65 -25.21
N VAL A 409 2.43 -27.71 -25.56
CA VAL A 409 2.00 -28.73 -24.58
C VAL A 409 3.21 -29.43 -23.96
N ASN A 410 4.23 -29.78 -24.73
CA ASN A 410 5.46 -30.39 -24.22
C ASN A 410 6.23 -29.45 -23.30
N GLN A 411 6.30 -28.16 -23.64
CA GLN A 411 6.96 -27.14 -22.84
C GLN A 411 6.29 -27.01 -21.48
N LEU A 412 4.96 -26.93 -21.43
CA LEU A 412 4.20 -26.85 -20.17
C LEU A 412 4.44 -28.07 -19.28
N ILE A 413 4.39 -29.29 -19.85
CA ILE A 413 4.64 -30.53 -19.09
C ILE A 413 6.08 -30.57 -18.54
N ARG A 414 7.06 -30.07 -19.29
CA ARG A 414 8.46 -29.98 -18.86
C ARG A 414 8.62 -29.00 -17.70
N GLN A 415 8.04 -27.78 -17.83
CA GLN A 415 8.07 -26.76 -16.80
C GLN A 415 7.40 -27.26 -15.51
N TRP A 416 6.24 -27.91 -15.61
CA TRP A 416 5.60 -28.58 -14.47
C TRP A 416 6.53 -29.61 -13.83
N GLY A 417 7.20 -30.42 -14.64
CA GLY A 417 8.13 -31.45 -14.13
C GLY A 417 9.32 -30.88 -13.38
N GLU A 418 9.87 -29.77 -13.82
CA GLU A 418 10.95 -29.04 -13.16
C GLU A 418 10.49 -28.44 -11.81
N MET A 419 9.32 -27.83 -11.82
CA MET A 419 8.72 -27.26 -10.62
C MET A 419 8.41 -28.31 -9.56
N ASN A 420 7.88 -29.46 -9.97
CA ASN A 420 7.59 -30.58 -9.07
C ASN A 420 8.88 -31.22 -8.50
N LYS A 421 9.98 -31.27 -9.27
CA LYS A 421 11.31 -31.69 -8.78
C LYS A 421 11.86 -30.70 -7.73
N MET A 422 11.66 -29.39 -7.94
CA MET A 422 12.09 -28.34 -7.01
C MET A 422 11.33 -28.43 -5.69
N MET A 423 10.01 -28.63 -5.74
CA MET A 423 9.15 -28.85 -4.55
C MET A 423 9.57 -30.12 -3.78
N GLY A 424 9.89 -31.21 -4.49
CA GLY A 424 10.40 -32.44 -3.89
C GLY A 424 11.73 -32.24 -3.13
N LYS A 425 12.63 -31.42 -3.67
CA LYS A 425 13.87 -31.03 -2.98
C LYS A 425 13.60 -30.19 -1.73
N MET A 426 12.67 -29.26 -1.81
CA MET A 426 12.25 -28.43 -0.67
C MET A 426 11.63 -29.25 0.47
N LYS A 427 10.78 -30.25 0.13
CA LYS A 427 10.23 -31.22 1.08
C LYS A 427 11.32 -32.03 1.79
N ALA A 428 12.32 -32.51 1.05
CA ALA A 428 13.46 -33.25 1.62
C ALA A 428 14.31 -32.38 2.56
N MET A 429 14.38 -31.07 2.35
CA MET A 429 15.10 -30.12 3.20
C MET A 429 14.35 -29.78 4.49
N THR A 430 13.01 -29.72 4.45
CA THR A 430 12.17 -29.43 5.63
C THR A 430 12.00 -30.63 6.56
N GLN A 431 12.08 -31.85 6.05
CA GLN A 431 11.98 -33.09 6.87
C GLN A 431 13.30 -33.54 7.48
N GLY A 432 14.45 -33.01 7.03
CA GLY A 432 15.75 -33.30 7.61
C GLY A 432 16.09 -32.32 8.74
N GLY A 433 15.95 -32.75 9.99
CA GLY A 433 16.04 -32.02 11.26
C GLY A 433 17.28 -31.14 11.54
N ASN A 434 17.79 -30.38 10.58
CA ASN A 434 18.92 -29.47 10.75
C ASN A 434 18.60 -28.09 10.14
N ALA A 435 17.88 -27.25 10.89
CA ALA A 435 17.47 -25.90 10.51
C ALA A 435 18.62 -24.99 10.00
N LYS A 436 19.86 -25.20 10.46
CA LYS A 436 21.05 -24.47 9.99
C LYS A 436 21.51 -24.85 8.58
N LYS A 437 21.35 -26.13 8.18
CA LYS A 437 21.66 -26.60 6.83
C LYS A 437 20.59 -26.16 5.82
N GLY A 438 19.32 -26.15 6.21
CA GLY A 438 18.20 -25.68 5.41
C GLY A 438 18.34 -24.19 5.04
N ARG A 439 18.73 -23.35 5.99
CA ARG A 439 18.93 -21.91 5.78
C ARG A 439 20.09 -21.59 4.82
N ARG A 440 21.23 -22.27 4.93
CA ARG A 440 22.37 -22.13 3.99
C ARG A 440 22.04 -22.64 2.58
N ALA A 441 21.26 -23.70 2.47
CA ALA A 441 20.81 -24.22 1.16
C ALA A 441 19.79 -23.27 0.51
N MET A 442 18.92 -22.64 1.27
CA MET A 442 17.98 -21.63 0.80
C MET A 442 18.69 -20.35 0.35
N GLU A 443 19.72 -19.88 1.08
CA GLU A 443 20.57 -18.76 0.67
C GLU A 443 21.36 -19.06 -0.63
N SER A 444 21.89 -20.28 -0.79
CA SER A 444 22.59 -20.67 -2.00
C SER A 444 21.65 -20.81 -3.20
N MET A 445 20.41 -21.23 -2.97
CA MET A 445 19.38 -21.36 -4.00
C MET A 445 18.84 -20.01 -4.45
N MET A 446 18.63 -19.06 -3.53
CA MET A 446 18.32 -17.65 -3.86
C MET A 446 19.45 -16.99 -4.66
N LYS A 447 20.69 -17.31 -4.34
CA LYS A 447 21.87 -16.80 -5.08
C LYS A 447 21.96 -17.37 -6.50
N ASN A 448 21.55 -18.62 -6.72
CA ASN A 448 21.51 -19.26 -8.05
C ASN A 448 20.25 -18.90 -8.86
N MET A 449 19.19 -18.41 -8.26
CA MET A 449 17.99 -17.92 -8.97
C MET A 449 18.10 -16.47 -9.45
N GLY A 450 19.28 -15.83 -9.41
CA GLY A 450 19.48 -14.49 -9.98
C GLY A 450 19.06 -13.33 -9.07
N PHE A 451 18.74 -13.58 -7.81
CA PHE A 451 18.54 -12.53 -6.79
C PHE A 451 19.86 -12.03 -6.15
N GLY A 452 20.99 -12.53 -6.59
CA GLY A 452 22.31 -12.03 -6.27
C GLY A 452 23.14 -11.96 -7.53
N GLY A 453 23.48 -10.77 -7.98
CA GLY A 453 24.13 -10.38 -9.23
C GLY A 453 25.10 -11.39 -9.82
N GLY A 454 24.83 -11.86 -11.04
CA GLY A 454 25.74 -12.66 -11.85
C GLY A 454 25.03 -13.25 -13.05
N GLN A 455 25.42 -12.79 -14.21
CA GLN A 455 25.18 -13.24 -15.59
C GLN A 455 24.17 -14.38 -15.82
N MET A 456 23.06 -14.06 -16.50
CA MET A 456 22.17 -15.05 -17.12
C MET A 456 22.85 -15.71 -18.33
N PRO A 457 22.69 -17.02 -18.56
CA PRO A 457 23.04 -17.63 -19.83
C PRO A 457 22.08 -17.16 -20.92
N ARG A 458 22.66 -16.78 -22.08
CA ARG A 458 21.92 -16.44 -23.30
C ARG A 458 21.21 -17.67 -23.84
N PHE A 459 19.91 -17.54 -24.08
CA PHE A 459 19.16 -18.37 -25.02
C PHE A 459 18.54 -17.48 -26.08
#